data_da9a2c712f366914c6432a051478e048
#
_entry.id   da9a2c712f366914c6432a051478e048
#
_cell.length_a   1.000
_cell.length_b   1.000
_cell.length_c   1.000
_cell.angle_alpha   90.00
_cell.angle_beta   90.00
_cell.angle_gamma   90.00
#
_symmetry.space_group_name_H-M   'P 1'
#
loop_
_entity.id
_entity.type
_entity.pdbx_description
1 polymer ?
#
loop_
_entity_poly.entity_id
_entity_poly.type
_entity_poly.pdbx_seq_one_letter_code
_entity_poly.pdbx_strand_id
1 'polypeptide(L)'
;MEEKKELCTDKKQLPELIRAVVVERLEVKVLDIKFLGGGSFGFVYKVDIDKEPGTLVVKTFKTEGMHKKEAYQLGVLGAHSTVKFPKVYFTYDNTADKPIDCMAMEYVEGKDAFNNFGLLFKSPKAKRAFADKLTEAMNSIHSCTAEKFGDIENPTFDSWQDYYKPFVLDILARAEEMNKNGKLEGFVFNTMKKAYSMYDEIFSEKVTTPSLIHGDLNVMNVMVKKPFEISAIIDPLNSMYADKEYDLFQLNNLTGPCFHLYKTYKKKYETSEKCDAKCAFYALWNEVYCYLRSGKIFRIIMYPIVLNMKKQMRKLSK
;
A
#
# COMPACT_ATOMS: atom_id res chain seq x y z
N MET A 1 26.13 11.12 20.64
CA MET A 1 25.59 10.69 19.32
C MET A 1 25.68 9.18 19.33
N GLU A 2 24.57 8.48 19.55
CA GLU A 2 24.54 7.03 19.36
C GLU A 2 24.74 6.74 17.88
N GLU A 3 25.74 5.92 17.55
CA GLU A 3 25.95 5.43 16.20
C GLU A 3 24.68 4.72 15.75
N LYS A 4 24.03 5.21 14.71
CA LYS A 4 22.91 4.50 14.06
C LYS A 4 23.43 3.17 13.54
N LYS A 5 23.04 2.08 14.23
CA LYS A 5 23.39 0.74 13.79
C LYS A 5 22.66 0.41 12.49
N GLU A 6 23.41 -0.10 11.53
CA GLU A 6 22.86 -0.58 10.27
C GLU A 6 22.07 -1.88 10.53
N LEU A 7 20.79 -1.89 10.10
CA LEU A 7 19.95 -3.07 10.22
C LEU A 7 20.48 -4.19 9.31
N CYS A 8 20.48 -5.42 9.81
CA CYS A 8 20.86 -6.58 9.03
C CYS A 8 19.89 -6.80 7.84
N THR A 9 20.45 -6.81 6.65
CA THR A 9 19.72 -7.09 5.39
C THR A 9 20.22 -8.36 4.68
N ASP A 10 21.16 -9.07 5.28
CA ASP A 10 21.70 -10.31 4.73
C ASP A 10 20.72 -11.48 4.95
N LYS A 11 20.12 -11.94 3.87
CA LYS A 11 19.16 -13.05 3.85
C LYS A 11 19.71 -14.36 4.41
N LYS A 12 21.04 -14.54 4.49
CA LYS A 12 21.66 -15.72 5.07
C LYS A 12 21.69 -15.65 6.61
N GLN A 13 21.81 -14.46 7.16
CA GLN A 13 21.87 -14.24 8.62
C GLN A 13 20.48 -14.06 9.23
N LEU A 14 19.52 -13.49 8.48
CA LEU A 14 18.18 -13.19 8.98
C LEU A 14 17.45 -14.40 9.62
N PRO A 15 17.49 -15.63 9.09
CA PRO A 15 16.80 -16.75 9.73
C PRO A 15 17.26 -17.04 11.15
N GLU A 16 18.57 -16.95 11.45
CA GLU A 16 19.10 -17.16 12.79
C GLU A 16 18.72 -16.02 13.74
N LEU A 17 18.77 -14.78 13.27
CA LEU A 17 18.34 -13.63 14.05
C LEU A 17 16.83 -13.70 14.37
N ILE A 18 16.01 -14.08 13.38
CA ILE A 18 14.56 -14.29 13.55
C ILE A 18 14.31 -15.41 14.58
N ARG A 19 15.03 -16.53 14.47
CA ARG A 19 14.95 -17.64 15.44
C ARG A 19 15.19 -17.13 16.87
N ALA A 20 16.29 -16.42 17.05
CA ALA A 20 16.67 -15.90 18.37
C ALA A 20 15.60 -14.96 18.94
N VAL A 21 15.06 -14.05 18.13
CA VAL A 21 14.00 -13.12 18.56
C VAL A 21 12.69 -13.84 18.86
N VAL A 22 12.26 -14.81 18.03
CA VAL A 22 11.01 -15.54 18.26
C VAL A 22 11.08 -16.40 19.52
N VAL A 23 12.22 -17.09 19.76
CA VAL A 23 12.45 -17.84 21.00
C VAL A 23 12.42 -16.94 22.23
N GLU A 24 13.10 -15.79 22.18
CA GLU A 24 13.12 -14.80 23.28
C GLU A 24 11.73 -14.25 23.61
N ARG A 25 10.92 -13.94 22.57
CA ARG A 25 9.65 -13.23 22.78
C ARG A 25 8.47 -14.14 23.10
N LEU A 26 8.51 -15.39 22.65
CA LEU A 26 7.39 -16.32 22.79
C LEU A 26 7.70 -17.55 23.66
N GLU A 27 8.97 -17.77 24.03
CA GLU A 27 9.41 -18.96 24.79
C GLU A 27 8.98 -20.27 24.13
N VAL A 28 9.21 -20.37 22.82
CA VAL A 28 8.82 -21.49 21.95
C VAL A 28 10.03 -22.12 21.28
N LYS A 29 9.89 -23.36 20.79
CA LYS A 29 10.85 -23.94 19.87
C LYS A 29 10.46 -23.58 18.44
N VAL A 30 11.37 -22.99 17.68
CA VAL A 30 11.20 -22.75 16.24
C VAL A 30 11.56 -24.02 15.48
N LEU A 31 10.58 -24.55 14.74
CA LEU A 31 10.67 -25.81 14.00
C LEU A 31 11.23 -25.56 12.59
N ASP A 32 10.73 -24.56 11.88
CA ASP A 32 11.16 -24.21 10.52
C ASP A 32 11.06 -22.70 10.26
N ILE A 33 11.90 -22.20 9.37
CA ILE A 33 11.86 -20.81 8.87
C ILE A 33 12.00 -20.82 7.36
N LYS A 34 10.96 -20.32 6.69
CA LYS A 34 10.90 -20.28 5.23
C LYS A 34 10.74 -18.85 4.72
N PHE A 35 11.62 -18.43 3.81
CA PHE A 35 11.48 -17.15 3.11
C PHE A 35 10.23 -17.15 2.22
N LEU A 36 9.35 -16.17 2.41
CA LEU A 36 8.14 -16.00 1.59
C LEU A 36 8.31 -14.95 0.50
N GLY A 37 9.07 -13.89 0.78
CA GLY A 37 9.26 -12.80 -0.17
C GLY A 37 9.95 -11.60 0.46
N GLY A 38 10.15 -10.57 -0.35
CA GLY A 38 10.71 -9.31 0.11
C GLY A 38 10.54 -8.22 -0.92
N GLY A 39 10.55 -7.00 -0.46
CA GLY A 39 10.35 -5.80 -1.27
C GLY A 39 11.29 -4.67 -0.88
N SER A 40 10.86 -3.46 -1.19
CA SER A 40 11.62 -2.23 -0.89
C SER A 40 11.81 -2.02 0.61
N PHE A 41 10.88 -2.48 1.44
CA PHE A 41 10.83 -2.15 2.87
C PHE A 41 11.37 -3.24 3.78
N GLY A 42 11.41 -4.50 3.33
CA GLY A 42 11.86 -5.59 4.19
C GLY A 42 11.77 -6.97 3.56
N PHE A 43 11.87 -7.98 4.42
CA PHE A 43 11.78 -9.40 4.08
C PHE A 43 10.73 -10.09 4.93
N VAL A 44 10.05 -11.06 4.36
CA VAL A 44 8.94 -11.79 4.99
C VAL A 44 9.29 -13.27 5.09
N TYR A 45 9.15 -13.82 6.28
CA TYR A 45 9.43 -15.22 6.59
C TYR A 45 8.21 -15.88 7.25
N LYS A 46 7.90 -17.09 6.83
CA LYS A 46 7.02 -18.00 7.57
C LYS A 46 7.85 -18.69 8.63
N VAL A 47 7.36 -18.73 9.86
CA VAL A 47 8.02 -19.37 11.01
C VAL A 47 7.05 -20.38 11.63
N ASP A 48 7.42 -21.66 11.63
CA ASP A 48 6.68 -22.73 12.28
C ASP A 48 7.24 -22.96 13.69
N ILE A 49 6.35 -23.01 14.68
CA ILE A 49 6.67 -23.13 16.12
C ILE A 49 5.92 -24.30 16.77
N ASP A 50 6.40 -24.75 17.91
CA ASP A 50 5.85 -25.91 18.62
C ASP A 50 4.64 -25.63 19.52
N LYS A 51 4.27 -24.35 19.71
CA LYS A 51 3.09 -23.93 20.49
C LYS A 51 2.10 -23.16 19.60
N GLU A 52 0.89 -22.97 20.08
CA GLU A 52 -0.07 -22.08 19.40
C GLU A 52 0.52 -20.68 19.18
N PRO A 53 0.34 -20.08 18.00
CA PRO A 53 -0.60 -20.49 16.93
C PRO A 53 -0.02 -21.52 15.91
N GLY A 54 1.09 -22.16 16.17
CA GLY A 54 1.76 -23.16 15.32
C GLY A 54 2.53 -22.56 14.15
N THR A 55 2.03 -21.52 13.53
CA THR A 55 2.66 -20.80 12.42
C THR A 55 2.44 -19.30 12.54
N LEU A 56 3.49 -18.52 12.31
CA LEU A 56 3.43 -17.06 12.25
C LEU A 56 4.24 -16.53 11.07
N VAL A 57 4.05 -15.26 10.77
CA VAL A 57 4.86 -14.50 9.80
C VAL A 57 5.74 -13.53 10.57
N VAL A 58 7.02 -13.52 10.26
CA VAL A 58 7.94 -12.47 10.73
C VAL A 58 8.35 -11.61 9.53
N LYS A 59 8.07 -10.30 9.62
CA LYS A 59 8.52 -9.29 8.67
C LYS A 59 9.68 -8.51 9.29
N THR A 60 10.84 -8.54 8.65
CA THR A 60 12.01 -7.72 9.00
C THR A 60 12.03 -6.46 8.13
N PHE A 61 12.55 -5.36 8.67
CA PHE A 61 12.53 -4.07 8.00
C PHE A 61 13.94 -3.59 7.68
N LYS A 62 14.07 -2.79 6.62
CA LYS A 62 15.32 -2.17 6.17
C LYS A 62 15.51 -0.75 6.71
N THR A 63 14.48 -0.19 7.32
CA THR A 63 14.45 1.14 7.89
C THR A 63 13.99 1.05 9.33
N GLU A 64 14.73 1.68 10.22
CA GLU A 64 14.45 1.70 11.66
C GLU A 64 13.07 2.28 11.97
N GLY A 65 12.37 1.67 12.92
CA GLY A 65 11.07 2.11 13.43
C GLY A 65 9.86 1.77 12.54
N MET A 66 10.06 1.33 11.28
CA MET A 66 8.94 1.02 10.39
C MET A 66 8.09 -0.16 10.87
N HIS A 67 8.64 -1.09 11.61
CA HIS A 67 7.93 -2.23 12.19
C HIS A 67 6.84 -1.78 13.17
N LYS A 68 7.09 -0.76 13.99
CA LYS A 68 6.10 -0.19 14.91
C LYS A 68 4.99 0.55 14.15
N LYS A 69 5.39 1.36 13.17
CA LYS A 69 4.43 2.07 12.32
C LYS A 69 3.47 1.10 11.62
N GLU A 70 3.99 0.08 10.97
CA GLU A 70 3.15 -0.91 10.28
C GLU A 70 2.29 -1.73 11.24
N ALA A 71 2.82 -2.10 12.41
CA ALA A 71 2.05 -2.79 13.45
C ALA A 71 0.86 -1.95 13.95
N TYR A 72 1.08 -0.65 14.16
CA TYR A 72 0.02 0.28 14.53
C TYR A 72 -1.04 0.40 13.43
N GLN A 73 -0.62 0.57 12.17
CA GLN A 73 -1.50 0.65 11.01
C GLN A 73 -2.37 -0.61 10.85
N LEU A 74 -1.79 -1.81 10.98
CA LEU A 74 -2.53 -3.07 10.96
C LEU A 74 -3.62 -3.13 12.05
N GLY A 75 -3.31 -2.66 13.25
CA GLY A 75 -4.27 -2.60 14.36
C GLY A 75 -5.43 -1.65 14.08
N VAL A 76 -5.14 -0.42 13.65
CA VAL A 76 -6.16 0.59 13.38
C VAL A 76 -7.05 0.18 12.20
N LEU A 77 -6.46 -0.23 11.07
CA LEU A 77 -7.23 -0.68 9.90
C LEU A 77 -8.08 -1.91 10.20
N GLY A 78 -7.51 -2.87 10.96
CA GLY A 78 -8.24 -4.07 11.36
C GLY A 78 -9.46 -3.79 12.23
N ALA A 79 -9.41 -2.76 13.07
CA ALA A 79 -10.53 -2.33 13.91
C ALA A 79 -11.68 -1.70 13.09
N HIS A 80 -11.39 -1.16 11.90
CA HIS A 80 -12.38 -0.45 11.06
C HIS A 80 -12.75 -1.18 9.77
N SER A 81 -12.26 -2.39 9.54
CA SER A 81 -12.50 -3.15 8.32
C SER A 81 -13.46 -4.30 8.52
N THR A 82 -14.34 -4.55 7.53
CA THR A 82 -15.18 -5.77 7.47
C THR A 82 -14.42 -7.00 6.99
N VAL A 83 -13.18 -6.82 6.53
CA VAL A 83 -12.25 -7.89 6.16
C VAL A 83 -11.07 -7.87 7.13
N LYS A 84 -10.64 -9.04 7.55
CA LYS A 84 -9.56 -9.24 8.50
C LYS A 84 -8.25 -8.61 8.02
N PHE A 85 -7.51 -8.04 8.98
CA PHE A 85 -6.07 -7.76 8.90
C PHE A 85 -5.32 -8.72 9.81
N PRO A 86 -4.05 -9.09 9.49
CA PRO A 86 -3.27 -9.98 10.35
C PRO A 86 -3.10 -9.39 11.75
N LYS A 87 -3.34 -10.22 12.78
CA LYS A 87 -3.05 -9.82 14.16
C LYS A 87 -1.54 -9.74 14.36
N VAL A 88 -1.05 -8.65 14.92
CA VAL A 88 0.35 -8.53 15.36
C VAL A 88 0.50 -9.18 16.75
N TYR A 89 1.46 -10.07 16.88
CA TYR A 89 1.77 -10.73 18.15
C TYR A 89 2.77 -9.92 18.96
N PHE A 90 3.85 -9.46 18.33
CA PHE A 90 4.85 -8.58 18.94
C PHE A 90 5.61 -7.77 17.87
N THR A 91 6.25 -6.72 18.34
CA THR A 91 7.31 -5.98 17.64
C THR A 91 8.62 -6.13 18.37
N TYR A 92 9.75 -6.05 17.66
CA TYR A 92 11.09 -6.15 18.22
C TYR A 92 11.98 -5.04 17.67
N ASP A 93 12.51 -4.22 18.56
CA ASP A 93 13.50 -3.20 18.25
C ASP A 93 14.90 -3.83 18.16
N ASN A 94 15.70 -3.38 17.23
CA ASN A 94 17.07 -3.86 17.06
C ASN A 94 17.91 -3.63 18.31
N THR A 95 18.85 -4.56 18.52
CA THR A 95 19.86 -4.50 19.58
C THR A 95 21.24 -4.73 18.99
N ALA A 96 22.31 -4.55 19.81
CA ALA A 96 23.68 -4.73 19.36
C ALA A 96 23.97 -6.15 18.84
N ASP A 97 23.39 -7.15 19.49
CA ASP A 97 23.54 -8.57 19.20
C ASP A 97 22.48 -9.10 18.20
N LYS A 98 21.36 -8.41 18.08
CA LYS A 98 20.28 -8.73 17.13
C LYS A 98 19.88 -7.48 16.33
N PRO A 99 20.66 -7.10 15.30
CA PRO A 99 20.45 -5.86 14.55
C PRO A 99 19.31 -6.00 13.52
N ILE A 100 18.12 -6.35 13.99
CA ILE A 100 16.90 -6.44 13.16
C ILE A 100 15.74 -5.73 13.86
N ASP A 101 15.07 -4.85 13.11
CA ASP A 101 13.71 -4.42 13.42
C ASP A 101 12.75 -5.42 12.80
N CYS A 102 11.88 -6.00 13.59
CA CYS A 102 10.88 -6.91 13.03
C CYS A 102 9.53 -6.86 13.77
N MET A 103 8.51 -7.36 13.11
CA MET A 103 7.24 -7.71 13.75
C MET A 103 6.84 -9.15 13.42
N ALA A 104 6.25 -9.82 14.39
CA ALA A 104 5.61 -11.11 14.23
C ALA A 104 4.11 -10.93 14.18
N MET A 105 3.48 -11.52 13.18
CA MET A 105 2.06 -11.42 12.93
C MET A 105 1.46 -12.76 12.52
N GLU A 106 0.17 -12.82 12.53
CA GLU A 106 -0.61 -13.98 12.13
C GLU A 106 -0.29 -14.42 10.71
N TYR A 107 -0.10 -15.73 10.53
CA TYR A 107 -0.02 -16.32 9.21
C TYR A 107 -1.42 -16.42 8.58
N VAL A 108 -1.61 -15.75 7.46
CA VAL A 108 -2.86 -15.79 6.70
C VAL A 108 -2.73 -16.78 5.57
N GLU A 109 -3.62 -17.78 5.56
CA GLU A 109 -3.69 -18.75 4.48
C GLU A 109 -4.16 -18.12 3.17
N GLY A 110 -3.57 -18.61 2.07
CA GLY A 110 -3.96 -18.20 0.72
C GLY A 110 -2.81 -17.68 -0.11
N LYS A 111 -3.17 -17.04 -1.21
CA LYS A 111 -2.25 -16.32 -2.09
C LYS A 111 -2.81 -14.93 -2.31
N ASP A 112 -1.95 -13.96 -2.57
CA ASP A 112 -2.41 -12.67 -3.02
C ASP A 112 -3.22 -12.79 -4.32
N ALA A 113 -4.18 -11.90 -4.51
CA ALA A 113 -5.11 -12.00 -5.62
C ALA A 113 -4.45 -11.75 -6.98
N PHE A 114 -3.32 -11.04 -7.02
CA PHE A 114 -2.56 -10.81 -8.25
C PHE A 114 -1.88 -12.08 -8.74
N ASN A 115 -1.17 -12.79 -7.85
CA ASN A 115 -0.45 -14.04 -8.18
C ASN A 115 -1.36 -15.28 -8.27
N ASN A 116 -2.66 -15.11 -7.97
CA ASN A 116 -3.64 -16.17 -8.08
C ASN A 116 -4.36 -16.11 -9.44
N PHE A 117 -3.66 -16.44 -10.52
CA PHE A 117 -4.20 -16.38 -11.89
C PHE A 117 -5.51 -17.12 -12.09
N GLY A 118 -5.79 -18.18 -11.30
CA GLY A 118 -7.07 -18.88 -11.35
C GLY A 118 -8.28 -17.99 -11.05
N LEU A 119 -8.09 -16.84 -10.40
CA LEU A 119 -9.16 -15.88 -10.11
C LEU A 119 -9.66 -15.19 -11.39
N LEU A 120 -8.79 -14.99 -12.38
CA LEU A 120 -9.16 -14.35 -13.65
C LEU A 120 -10.17 -15.18 -14.46
N PHE A 121 -10.23 -16.48 -14.24
CA PHE A 121 -11.14 -17.41 -14.91
C PHE A 121 -12.42 -17.70 -14.09
N LYS A 122 -12.62 -17.06 -12.95
CA LYS A 122 -13.85 -17.22 -12.16
C LYS A 122 -15.07 -16.60 -12.88
N SER A 123 -16.24 -17.12 -12.54
CA SER A 123 -17.51 -16.63 -13.10
C SER A 123 -17.73 -15.14 -12.82
N PRO A 124 -18.48 -14.42 -13.67
CA PRO A 124 -18.85 -13.02 -13.41
C PRO A 124 -19.52 -12.81 -12.03
N LYS A 125 -20.31 -13.79 -11.57
CA LYS A 125 -20.93 -13.75 -10.24
C LYS A 125 -19.89 -13.77 -9.12
N ALA A 126 -18.87 -14.66 -9.23
CA ALA A 126 -17.81 -14.74 -8.23
C ALA A 126 -16.94 -13.48 -8.21
N LYS A 127 -16.60 -12.92 -9.40
CA LYS A 127 -15.86 -11.65 -9.50
C LYS A 127 -16.64 -10.48 -8.88
N ARG A 128 -17.95 -10.41 -9.09
CA ARG A 128 -18.78 -9.39 -8.44
C ARG A 128 -18.77 -9.54 -6.92
N ALA A 129 -18.96 -10.76 -6.39
CA ALA A 129 -18.90 -11.00 -4.95
C ALA A 129 -17.56 -10.60 -4.33
N PHE A 130 -16.46 -10.88 -5.00
CA PHE A 130 -15.13 -10.42 -4.60
C PHE A 130 -15.03 -8.89 -4.57
N ALA A 131 -15.47 -8.23 -5.65
CA ALA A 131 -15.46 -6.78 -5.74
C ALA A 131 -16.36 -6.14 -4.68
N ASP A 132 -17.55 -6.70 -4.46
CA ASP A 132 -18.48 -6.24 -3.45
C ASP A 132 -17.87 -6.28 -2.06
N LYS A 133 -17.26 -7.42 -1.69
CA LYS A 133 -16.64 -7.61 -0.36
C LYS A 133 -15.43 -6.69 -0.16
N LEU A 134 -14.56 -6.55 -1.18
CA LEU A 134 -13.37 -5.70 -1.07
C LEU A 134 -13.74 -4.21 -0.99
N THR A 135 -14.69 -3.77 -1.83
CA THR A 135 -15.13 -2.36 -1.81
C THR A 135 -15.92 -2.00 -0.57
N GLU A 136 -16.65 -2.95 0.04
CA GLU A 136 -17.30 -2.80 1.34
C GLU A 136 -16.25 -2.63 2.46
N ALA A 137 -15.22 -3.47 2.49
CA ALA A 137 -14.13 -3.35 3.45
C ALA A 137 -13.42 -2.00 3.33
N MET A 138 -13.11 -1.56 2.10
CA MET A 138 -12.52 -0.26 1.84
C MET A 138 -13.42 0.88 2.34
N ASN A 139 -14.72 0.84 2.02
CA ASN A 139 -15.65 1.88 2.49
C ASN A 139 -15.80 1.89 4.01
N SER A 140 -15.76 0.72 4.66
CA SER A 140 -15.77 0.62 6.13
C SER A 140 -14.55 1.35 6.73
N ILE A 141 -13.35 1.14 6.16
CA ILE A 141 -12.14 1.86 6.56
C ILE A 141 -12.32 3.37 6.32
N HIS A 142 -12.78 3.78 5.13
CA HIS A 142 -12.99 5.20 4.77
C HIS A 142 -14.02 5.92 5.66
N SER A 143 -14.92 5.18 6.31
CA SER A 143 -15.90 5.72 7.25
C SER A 143 -15.29 6.09 8.61
N CYS A 144 -14.09 5.63 8.90
CA CYS A 144 -13.30 6.12 10.03
C CYS A 144 -12.66 7.46 9.64
N THR A 145 -12.95 8.51 10.40
CA THR A 145 -12.53 9.87 10.08
C THR A 145 -11.78 10.51 11.25
N ALA A 146 -10.99 11.53 10.94
CA ALA A 146 -10.32 12.37 11.92
C ALA A 146 -10.72 13.85 11.72
N GLU A 147 -10.26 14.73 12.62
CA GLU A 147 -10.44 16.17 12.48
C GLU A 147 -9.46 16.79 11.47
N LYS A 148 -8.29 16.16 11.28
CA LYS A 148 -7.19 16.66 10.44
C LYS A 148 -6.65 15.59 9.51
N PHE A 149 -6.00 16.04 8.43
CA PHE A 149 -5.29 15.20 7.47
C PHE A 149 -3.86 14.91 7.92
N GLY A 150 -3.29 13.81 7.43
CA GLY A 150 -1.90 13.48 7.64
C GLY A 150 -1.67 12.10 8.23
N ASP A 151 -0.55 11.94 8.92
CA ASP A 151 -0.12 10.65 9.48
C ASP A 151 -1.18 10.04 10.40
N ILE A 152 -1.30 8.72 10.37
CA ILE A 152 -2.34 7.98 11.10
C ILE A 152 -2.21 8.15 12.62
N GLU A 153 -1.01 8.33 13.15
CA GLU A 153 -0.78 8.51 14.59
C GLU A 153 -1.00 9.96 15.05
N ASN A 154 -0.68 10.94 14.17
CA ASN A 154 -0.78 12.36 14.50
C ASN A 154 -1.12 13.20 13.26
N PRO A 155 -2.39 13.24 12.83
CA PRO A 155 -2.82 14.08 11.74
C PRO A 155 -2.81 15.55 12.16
N THR A 156 -2.12 16.41 11.39
CA THR A 156 -1.88 17.82 11.77
C THR A 156 -2.33 18.85 10.74
N PHE A 157 -2.67 18.47 9.53
CA PHE A 157 -2.98 19.37 8.42
C PHE A 157 -4.49 19.69 8.36
N ASP A 158 -4.83 20.94 8.13
CA ASP A 158 -6.22 21.40 8.04
C ASP A 158 -6.85 21.13 6.66
N SER A 159 -6.05 20.86 5.63
CA SER A 159 -6.54 20.47 4.31
C SER A 159 -5.71 19.34 3.68
N TRP A 160 -6.37 18.58 2.81
CA TRP A 160 -5.68 17.56 2.01
C TRP A 160 -4.63 18.18 1.10
N GLN A 161 -4.91 19.34 0.51
CA GLN A 161 -3.99 20.03 -0.38
C GLN A 161 -2.72 20.46 0.36
N ASP A 162 -2.82 20.96 1.60
CA ASP A 162 -1.64 21.34 2.38
C ASP A 162 -0.73 20.16 2.70
N TYR A 163 -1.33 18.99 2.92
CA TYR A 163 -0.58 17.75 3.12
C TYR A 163 0.01 17.19 1.81
N TYR A 164 -0.79 17.13 0.73
CA TYR A 164 -0.41 16.42 -0.48
C TYR A 164 0.42 17.24 -1.47
N LYS A 165 0.20 18.57 -1.55
CA LYS A 165 0.88 19.44 -2.52
C LYS A 165 2.41 19.47 -2.37
N PRO A 166 3.01 19.47 -1.16
CA PRO A 166 4.46 19.34 -1.02
C PRO A 166 5.03 18.06 -1.64
N PHE A 167 4.37 16.92 -1.46
CA PHE A 167 4.73 15.67 -2.11
C PHE A 167 4.66 15.77 -3.65
N VAL A 168 3.58 16.38 -4.16
CA VAL A 168 3.41 16.60 -5.61
C VAL A 168 4.57 17.42 -6.19
N LEU A 169 4.97 18.48 -5.51
CA LEU A 169 6.07 19.37 -5.95
C LEU A 169 7.42 18.67 -5.89
N ASP A 170 7.73 17.92 -4.82
CA ASP A 170 8.97 17.14 -4.71
C ASP A 170 9.11 16.13 -5.85
N ILE A 171 8.04 15.35 -6.10
CA ILE A 171 8.06 14.35 -7.18
C ILE A 171 8.21 15.01 -8.56
N LEU A 172 7.55 16.15 -8.78
CA LEU A 172 7.67 16.89 -10.05
C LEU A 172 9.09 17.42 -10.28
N ALA A 173 9.72 17.98 -9.25
CA ALA A 173 11.10 18.49 -9.33
C ALA A 173 12.10 17.36 -9.60
N ARG A 174 11.98 16.25 -8.90
CA ARG A 174 12.84 15.07 -9.11
C ARG A 174 12.60 14.42 -10.48
N ALA A 175 11.34 14.39 -10.96
CA ALA A 175 11.01 13.94 -12.30
C ALA A 175 11.63 14.84 -13.39
N GLU A 176 11.69 16.16 -13.16
CA GLU A 176 12.37 17.10 -14.06
C GLU A 176 13.86 16.79 -14.16
N GLU A 177 14.52 16.57 -13.03
CA GLU A 177 15.94 16.19 -13.00
C GLU A 177 16.19 14.88 -13.74
N MET A 178 15.36 13.86 -13.51
CA MET A 178 15.45 12.58 -14.20
C MET A 178 15.23 12.72 -15.70
N ASN A 179 14.33 13.61 -16.13
CA ASN A 179 14.10 13.88 -17.55
C ASN A 179 15.31 14.60 -18.20
N LYS A 180 15.88 15.61 -17.53
CA LYS A 180 17.10 16.31 -17.99
C LYS A 180 18.27 15.34 -18.16
N ASN A 181 18.37 14.33 -17.30
CA ASN A 181 19.41 13.30 -17.33
C ASN A 181 19.08 12.11 -18.26
N GLY A 182 18.02 12.19 -19.06
CA GLY A 182 17.60 11.13 -19.99
C GLY A 182 17.07 9.85 -19.33
N LYS A 183 16.84 9.86 -18.02
CA LYS A 183 16.36 8.70 -17.24
C LYS A 183 14.83 8.58 -17.20
N LEU A 184 14.10 9.69 -17.34
CA LEU A 184 12.65 9.72 -17.48
C LEU A 184 12.28 10.24 -18.87
N GLU A 185 11.39 9.54 -19.57
CA GLU A 185 10.98 9.89 -20.93
C GLU A 185 10.21 11.21 -20.96
N GLY A 186 10.48 12.07 -21.96
CA GLY A 186 9.81 13.36 -22.12
C GLY A 186 8.29 13.24 -22.24
N PHE A 187 7.78 12.14 -22.81
CA PHE A 187 6.36 11.84 -22.87
C PHE A 187 5.70 11.76 -21.49
N VAL A 188 6.35 11.16 -20.50
CA VAL A 188 5.89 11.05 -19.11
C VAL A 188 5.97 12.41 -18.45
N PHE A 189 7.17 13.04 -18.47
CA PHE A 189 7.42 14.32 -17.80
C PHE A 189 6.52 15.46 -18.32
N ASN A 190 6.38 15.59 -19.65
CA ASN A 190 5.51 16.61 -20.23
C ASN A 190 4.04 16.40 -19.85
N THR A 191 3.60 15.14 -19.64
CA THR A 191 2.25 14.87 -19.15
C THR A 191 2.12 15.29 -17.69
N MET A 192 3.12 15.05 -16.84
CA MET A 192 3.13 15.54 -15.46
C MET A 192 3.06 17.06 -15.40
N LYS A 193 3.91 17.77 -16.15
CA LYS A 193 3.89 19.25 -16.22
C LYS A 193 2.50 19.78 -16.59
N LYS A 194 1.90 19.21 -17.64
CA LYS A 194 0.55 19.61 -18.06
C LYS A 194 -0.50 19.27 -17.00
N ALA A 195 -0.43 18.10 -16.37
CA ALA A 195 -1.36 17.73 -15.30
C ALA A 195 -1.22 18.66 -14.09
N TYR A 196 0.02 19.03 -13.74
CA TYR A 196 0.26 19.97 -12.65
C TYR A 196 -0.26 21.39 -12.96
N SER A 197 -0.18 21.87 -14.22
CA SER A 197 -0.78 23.17 -14.60
C SER A 197 -2.32 23.18 -14.46
N MET A 198 -2.95 22.02 -14.35
CA MET A 198 -4.39 21.85 -14.10
C MET A 198 -4.68 21.40 -12.66
N TYR A 199 -3.70 21.49 -11.75
CA TYR A 199 -3.83 20.98 -10.38
C TYR A 199 -5.03 21.57 -9.65
N ASP A 200 -5.17 22.89 -9.66
CA ASP A 200 -6.25 23.58 -8.95
C ASP A 200 -7.63 23.27 -9.54
N GLU A 201 -7.71 22.98 -10.84
CA GLU A 201 -8.93 22.51 -11.49
C GLU A 201 -9.26 21.06 -11.10
N ILE A 202 -8.27 20.15 -11.12
CA ILE A 202 -8.43 18.74 -10.75
C ILE A 202 -8.88 18.61 -9.29
N PHE A 203 -8.31 19.43 -8.41
CA PHE A 203 -8.58 19.44 -6.97
C PHE A 203 -9.51 20.60 -6.53
N SER A 204 -10.34 21.12 -7.44
CA SER A 204 -11.24 22.25 -7.13
C SER A 204 -12.34 21.89 -6.13
N GLU A 205 -12.77 20.63 -6.09
CA GLU A 205 -13.68 20.15 -5.05
C GLU A 205 -12.89 19.94 -3.75
N LYS A 206 -13.21 20.76 -2.75
CA LYS A 206 -12.52 20.69 -1.45
C LYS A 206 -12.82 19.36 -0.77
N VAL A 207 -11.78 18.63 -0.41
CA VAL A 207 -11.89 17.45 0.45
C VAL A 207 -12.12 17.95 1.89
N THR A 208 -13.30 17.70 2.44
CA THR A 208 -13.71 18.20 3.75
C THR A 208 -13.55 17.19 4.87
N THR A 209 -13.44 15.91 4.52
CA THR A 209 -13.43 14.80 5.50
C THR A 209 -12.12 14.03 5.40
N PRO A 210 -11.26 14.12 6.43
CA PRO A 210 -10.08 13.28 6.53
C PRO A 210 -10.51 11.82 6.80
N SER A 211 -10.53 10.98 5.77
CA SER A 211 -10.87 9.57 5.88
C SER A 211 -9.64 8.71 6.11
N LEU A 212 -9.74 7.71 6.97
CA LEU A 212 -8.70 6.68 7.09
C LEU A 212 -8.59 5.94 5.77
N ILE A 213 -7.37 5.81 5.23
CA ILE A 213 -7.08 5.06 4.01
C ILE A 213 -6.03 3.98 4.27
N HIS A 214 -6.03 2.95 3.45
CA HIS A 214 -4.96 1.95 3.42
C HIS A 214 -3.69 2.51 2.77
N GLY A 215 -3.84 3.33 1.74
CA GLY A 215 -2.77 4.00 1.01
C GLY A 215 -2.06 3.14 -0.04
N ASP A 216 -2.26 1.81 -0.03
CA ASP A 216 -1.73 0.87 -1.04
C ASP A 216 -2.66 -0.33 -1.27
N LEU A 217 -3.99 -0.16 -1.23
CA LEU A 217 -4.94 -1.25 -1.39
C LEU A 217 -5.11 -1.68 -2.85
N ASN A 218 -4.13 -2.38 -3.36
CA ASN A 218 -4.20 -3.07 -4.65
C ASN A 218 -4.36 -4.59 -4.48
N VAL A 219 -4.55 -5.31 -5.57
CA VAL A 219 -4.81 -6.76 -5.54
C VAL A 219 -3.64 -7.63 -5.04
N MET A 220 -2.42 -7.09 -4.95
CA MET A 220 -1.29 -7.78 -4.33
C MET A 220 -1.39 -7.81 -2.81
N ASN A 221 -2.12 -6.85 -2.23
CA ASN A 221 -2.31 -6.71 -0.79
C ASN A 221 -3.62 -7.35 -0.31
N VAL A 222 -4.28 -8.15 -1.17
CA VAL A 222 -5.52 -8.89 -0.85
C VAL A 222 -5.25 -10.39 -0.89
N MET A 223 -5.24 -11.03 0.27
CA MET A 223 -5.06 -12.48 0.40
C MET A 223 -6.36 -13.21 0.11
N VAL A 224 -6.28 -14.28 -0.70
CA VAL A 224 -7.43 -15.08 -1.12
C VAL A 224 -7.15 -16.56 -0.91
N LYS A 225 -8.04 -17.24 -0.19
CA LYS A 225 -8.06 -18.68 -0.02
C LYS A 225 -9.08 -19.35 -0.93
N LYS A 226 -8.98 -20.67 -1.08
CA LYS A 226 -9.96 -21.46 -1.85
C LYS A 226 -11.32 -21.46 -1.15
N PRO A 227 -12.45 -21.49 -1.88
CA PRO A 227 -12.55 -21.52 -3.35
C PRO A 227 -12.42 -20.15 -4.03
N PHE A 228 -12.60 -19.04 -3.33
CA PHE A 228 -12.49 -17.65 -3.77
C PHE A 228 -12.99 -16.71 -2.65
N GLU A 229 -12.36 -16.79 -1.50
CA GLU A 229 -12.73 -15.98 -0.33
C GLU A 229 -11.54 -15.08 0.05
N ILE A 230 -11.81 -13.79 0.26
CA ILE A 230 -10.82 -12.88 0.84
C ILE A 230 -10.55 -13.33 2.27
N SER A 231 -9.32 -13.71 2.57
CA SER A 231 -8.88 -14.15 3.90
C SER A 231 -8.33 -13.01 4.73
N ALA A 232 -7.64 -12.04 4.12
CA ALA A 232 -7.17 -10.83 4.77
C ALA A 232 -6.76 -9.75 3.77
N ILE A 233 -6.59 -8.53 4.28
CA ILE A 233 -5.88 -7.41 3.65
C ILE A 233 -4.57 -7.24 4.42
N ILE A 234 -3.46 -6.95 3.73
CA ILE A 234 -2.10 -6.91 4.28
C ILE A 234 -1.34 -5.66 3.78
N ASP A 235 -0.19 -5.38 4.38
CA ASP A 235 0.82 -4.41 3.95
C ASP A 235 0.31 -2.94 3.84
N PRO A 236 -0.19 -2.35 4.94
CA PRO A 236 -0.80 -1.02 4.95
C PRO A 236 0.23 0.11 5.11
N LEU A 237 1.28 0.11 4.30
CA LEU A 237 2.49 0.90 4.54
C LEU A 237 2.30 2.43 4.49
N ASN A 238 1.25 2.91 3.81
CA ASN A 238 0.98 4.33 3.61
C ASN A 238 -0.36 4.78 4.22
N SER A 239 -0.83 4.08 5.24
CA SER A 239 -2.09 4.45 5.89
C SER A 239 -1.99 5.81 6.56
N MET A 240 -3.00 6.62 6.32
CA MET A 240 -3.10 7.99 6.82
C MET A 240 -4.56 8.45 6.82
N TYR A 241 -4.84 9.61 7.38
CA TYR A 241 -6.10 10.32 7.19
C TYR A 241 -5.99 11.26 5.99
N ALA A 242 -6.74 10.96 4.92
CA ALA A 242 -6.56 11.52 3.59
C ALA A 242 -7.87 11.73 2.83
N ASP A 243 -7.76 12.16 1.58
CA ASP A 243 -8.82 12.01 0.59
C ASP A 243 -9.06 10.51 0.32
N LYS A 244 -10.26 10.00 0.62
CA LYS A 244 -10.61 8.59 0.39
C LYS A 244 -10.42 8.16 -1.06
N GLU A 245 -10.48 9.09 -2.02
CA GLU A 245 -10.28 8.80 -3.44
C GLU A 245 -8.82 8.50 -3.77
N TYR A 246 -7.88 8.78 -2.86
CA TYR A 246 -6.48 8.35 -2.99
C TYR A 246 -6.36 6.81 -3.01
N ASP A 247 -7.16 6.08 -2.24
CA ASP A 247 -7.17 4.61 -2.32
C ASP A 247 -7.77 4.08 -3.64
N LEU A 248 -8.64 4.85 -4.30
CA LEU A 248 -9.40 4.36 -5.45
C LEU A 248 -8.54 4.15 -6.71
N PHE A 249 -7.43 4.88 -6.87
CA PHE A 249 -6.56 4.63 -8.02
C PHE A 249 -5.92 3.24 -7.94
N GLN A 250 -5.65 2.73 -6.76
CA GLN A 250 -5.08 1.40 -6.54
C GLN A 250 -6.01 0.27 -7.00
N LEU A 251 -7.32 0.46 -6.88
CA LEU A 251 -8.31 -0.50 -7.38
C LEU A 251 -8.29 -0.65 -8.91
N ASN A 252 -7.70 0.30 -9.62
CA ASN A 252 -7.58 0.29 -11.08
C ASN A 252 -6.20 -0.17 -11.56
N ASN A 253 -5.31 -0.52 -10.64
CA ASN A 253 -3.97 -1.03 -10.93
C ASN A 253 -3.96 -2.54 -11.13
N LEU A 254 -2.92 -3.04 -11.81
CA LEU A 254 -2.65 -4.46 -12.01
C LEU A 254 -3.87 -5.21 -12.60
N THR A 255 -4.35 -6.25 -11.92
CA THR A 255 -5.53 -7.03 -12.33
C THR A 255 -6.84 -6.52 -11.72
N GLY A 256 -6.83 -5.43 -10.96
CA GLY A 256 -8.03 -4.81 -10.39
C GLY A 256 -9.15 -4.54 -11.41
N PRO A 257 -8.85 -4.02 -12.62
CA PRO A 257 -9.84 -3.85 -13.69
C PRO A 257 -10.55 -5.14 -14.11
N CYS A 258 -9.88 -6.31 -14.02
CA CYS A 258 -10.47 -7.62 -14.34
C CYS A 258 -11.60 -8.02 -13.36
N PHE A 259 -11.61 -7.44 -12.17
CA PHE A 259 -12.63 -7.61 -11.14
C PHE A 259 -13.61 -6.44 -11.07
N HIS A 260 -13.42 -5.41 -11.90
CA HIS A 260 -14.22 -4.17 -11.91
C HIS A 260 -14.25 -3.42 -10.57
N LEU A 261 -13.19 -3.49 -9.77
CA LEU A 261 -13.15 -2.96 -8.40
C LEU A 261 -13.51 -1.47 -8.34
N TYR A 262 -12.82 -0.63 -9.09
CA TYR A 262 -13.07 0.81 -9.16
C TYR A 262 -14.52 1.15 -9.54
N LYS A 263 -15.05 0.48 -10.59
CA LYS A 263 -16.43 0.70 -11.03
C LYS A 263 -17.44 0.28 -9.98
N THR A 264 -17.15 -0.82 -9.25
CA THR A 264 -18.02 -1.32 -8.17
C THR A 264 -18.06 -0.33 -7.02
N TYR A 265 -16.92 0.22 -6.61
CA TYR A 265 -16.88 1.26 -5.58
C TYR A 265 -17.70 2.49 -5.97
N LYS A 266 -17.42 3.07 -7.14
CA LYS A 266 -18.13 4.28 -7.63
C LYS A 266 -19.64 4.08 -7.81
N LYS A 267 -20.10 2.87 -8.07
CA LYS A 267 -21.54 2.57 -8.17
C LYS A 267 -22.24 2.56 -6.80
N LYS A 268 -21.49 2.17 -5.74
CA LYS A 268 -22.06 1.95 -4.41
C LYS A 268 -21.89 3.14 -3.48
N TYR A 269 -20.82 3.88 -3.65
CA TYR A 269 -20.41 4.93 -2.72
C TYR A 269 -20.16 6.24 -3.42
N GLU A 270 -20.48 7.31 -2.73
CA GLU A 270 -20.31 8.67 -3.24
C GLU A 270 -18.83 8.99 -3.50
N THR A 271 -18.58 9.62 -4.64
CA THR A 271 -17.28 10.16 -5.06
C THR A 271 -17.47 11.56 -5.64
N SER A 272 -16.40 12.35 -5.67
CA SER A 272 -16.42 13.67 -6.31
C SER A 272 -16.70 13.58 -7.82
N GLU A 273 -17.20 14.64 -8.42
CA GLU A 273 -17.39 14.71 -9.88
C GLU A 273 -16.08 14.52 -10.63
N LYS A 274 -14.99 15.03 -10.06
CA LYS A 274 -13.63 14.93 -10.62
C LYS A 274 -12.82 13.71 -10.17
N CYS A 275 -13.46 12.75 -9.52
CA CYS A 275 -12.82 11.52 -9.02
C CYS A 275 -11.95 10.81 -10.08
N ASP A 276 -12.43 10.68 -11.33
CA ASP A 276 -11.65 10.04 -12.39
C ASP A 276 -10.37 10.82 -12.73
N ALA A 277 -10.39 12.13 -12.68
CA ALA A 277 -9.23 12.99 -12.93
C ALA A 277 -8.27 12.97 -11.73
N LYS A 278 -8.78 13.04 -10.50
CA LYS A 278 -7.98 12.90 -9.26
C LYS A 278 -7.27 11.55 -9.21
N CYS A 279 -7.99 10.44 -9.46
CA CYS A 279 -7.41 9.11 -9.50
C CYS A 279 -6.34 8.96 -10.59
N ALA A 280 -6.52 9.57 -11.75
CA ALA A 280 -5.49 9.56 -12.81
C ALA A 280 -4.25 10.36 -12.40
N PHE A 281 -4.42 11.46 -11.70
CA PHE A 281 -3.34 12.27 -11.14
C PHE A 281 -2.59 11.49 -10.06
N TYR A 282 -3.29 10.95 -9.07
CA TYR A 282 -2.70 10.12 -8.01
C TYR A 282 -1.91 8.94 -8.58
N ALA A 283 -2.48 8.22 -9.55
CA ALA A 283 -1.81 7.09 -10.19
C ALA A 283 -0.50 7.50 -10.88
N LEU A 284 -0.49 8.63 -11.61
CA LEU A 284 0.70 9.10 -12.32
C LEU A 284 1.82 9.50 -11.34
N TRP A 285 1.48 10.24 -10.29
CA TRP A 285 2.46 10.66 -9.28
C TRP A 285 3.00 9.48 -8.48
N ASN A 286 2.14 8.55 -8.09
CA ASN A 286 2.55 7.35 -7.38
C ASN A 286 3.48 6.46 -8.23
N GLU A 287 3.18 6.25 -9.52
CA GLU A 287 4.00 5.43 -10.40
C GLU A 287 5.39 6.06 -10.62
N VAL A 288 5.46 7.39 -10.80
CA VAL A 288 6.74 8.10 -10.89
C VAL A 288 7.51 8.05 -9.57
N TYR A 289 6.83 8.18 -8.43
CA TYR A 289 7.43 7.99 -7.11
C TYR A 289 8.03 6.58 -6.94
N CYS A 290 7.30 5.54 -7.35
CA CYS A 290 7.80 4.16 -7.32
C CYS A 290 9.05 3.99 -8.21
N TYR A 291 9.06 4.62 -9.38
CA TYR A 291 10.25 4.64 -10.24
C TYR A 291 11.43 5.36 -9.59
N LEU A 292 11.21 6.55 -9.02
CA LEU A 292 12.25 7.32 -8.32
C LEU A 292 12.89 6.55 -7.16
N ARG A 293 12.10 5.70 -6.48
CA ARG A 293 12.59 4.85 -5.37
C ARG A 293 13.33 3.61 -5.83
N SER A 294 12.78 2.93 -6.82
CA SER A 294 13.28 1.61 -7.25
C SER A 294 14.37 1.69 -8.32
N GLY A 295 14.47 2.82 -9.02
CA GLY A 295 15.29 2.97 -10.23
C GLY A 295 14.80 2.15 -11.42
N LYS A 296 13.61 1.50 -11.32
CA LYS A 296 13.06 0.62 -12.35
C LYS A 296 11.76 1.17 -12.90
N ILE A 297 11.72 1.44 -14.19
CA ILE A 297 10.50 1.84 -14.90
C ILE A 297 9.86 0.63 -15.58
N PHE A 298 8.58 0.42 -15.28
CA PHE A 298 7.75 -0.61 -15.93
C PHE A 298 6.83 0.05 -16.95
N ARG A 299 7.27 0.17 -18.21
CA ARG A 299 6.52 0.87 -19.29
C ARG A 299 5.12 0.32 -19.50
N ILE A 300 4.94 -0.99 -19.31
CA ILE A 300 3.64 -1.64 -19.41
C ILE A 300 2.62 -1.13 -18.36
N ILE A 301 3.10 -0.60 -17.24
CA ILE A 301 2.28 0.02 -16.19
C ILE A 301 2.22 1.54 -16.42
N MET A 302 3.36 2.18 -16.59
CA MET A 302 3.48 3.64 -16.73
C MET A 302 2.67 4.20 -17.91
N TYR A 303 2.77 3.60 -19.09
CA TYR A 303 2.15 4.17 -20.28
C TYR A 303 0.63 4.21 -20.25
N PRO A 304 -0.10 3.15 -19.84
CA PRO A 304 -1.55 3.24 -19.63
C PRO A 304 -1.95 4.34 -18.64
N ILE A 305 -1.18 4.54 -17.57
CA ILE A 305 -1.42 5.60 -16.57
C ILE A 305 -1.27 6.98 -17.21
N VAL A 306 -0.18 7.22 -17.96
CA VAL A 306 0.04 8.47 -18.69
C VAL A 306 -1.07 8.75 -19.72
N LEU A 307 -1.48 7.73 -20.45
CA LEU A 307 -2.57 7.86 -21.45
C LEU A 307 -3.92 8.16 -20.78
N ASN A 308 -4.20 7.54 -19.61
CA ASN A 308 -5.38 7.85 -18.84
C ASN A 308 -5.37 9.30 -18.35
N MET A 309 -4.24 9.78 -17.80
CA MET A 309 -4.10 11.19 -17.38
C MET A 309 -4.37 12.15 -18.54
N LYS A 310 -3.78 11.90 -19.72
CA LYS A 310 -4.06 12.70 -20.94
C LYS A 310 -5.54 12.69 -21.32
N LYS A 311 -6.20 11.55 -21.18
CA LYS A 311 -7.66 11.43 -21.45
C LYS A 311 -8.47 12.28 -20.48
N GLN A 312 -8.15 12.25 -19.18
CA GLN A 312 -8.88 13.03 -18.18
C GLN A 312 -8.66 14.54 -18.39
N MET A 313 -7.41 14.99 -18.62
CA MET A 313 -7.14 16.40 -18.95
C MET A 313 -7.95 16.91 -20.15
N ARG A 314 -8.12 16.09 -21.21
CA ARG A 314 -8.97 16.48 -22.37
C ARG A 314 -10.45 16.58 -22.03
N LYS A 315 -10.94 15.84 -21.04
CA LYS A 315 -12.32 15.94 -20.58
C LYS A 315 -12.56 17.21 -19.76
N LEU A 316 -11.60 17.61 -18.94
CA LEU A 316 -11.66 18.83 -18.16
C LEU A 316 -11.60 20.08 -19.03
N SER A 317 -10.88 20.03 -20.15
CA SER A 317 -10.74 21.17 -21.10
C SER A 317 -11.95 21.37 -22.04
N LYS A 318 -13.01 20.57 -21.92
CA LYS A 318 -14.26 20.69 -22.70
C LYS A 318 -15.35 21.32 -21.88
#